data_02c8e47e9f8e2fe3fe762edfaf59e89f
#
_entry.id   02c8e47e9f8e2fe3fe762edfaf59e89f
#
_cell.length_a   1.000
_cell.length_b   1.000
_cell.length_c   1.000
_cell.angle_alpha   90.00
_cell.angle_beta   90.00
_cell.angle_gamma   90.00
#
_symmetry.space_group_name_H-M   'P 1'
#
loop_
_entity.id
_entity.type
_entity.pdbx_description
1 polymer ?
#
loop_
_entity_poly.entity_id
_entity_poly.type
_entity_poly.pdbx_seq_one_letter_code
_entity_poly.pdbx_strand_id
1 'polypeptide(L)'
;MQIGYARISRGDHQDLTPQIGTLHAAGCKIIYEEEASGGDGNRPRLAAAIARLRPNDVLTVWKLDRLARSLRDLLFILERIEQAGAGFRSVTEAMDTTPAPG
;
A
#
# COMPACT_ATOMS: atom_id res chain seq x y z
N MET A 1 -0.82 13.13 4.86
CA MET A 1 -0.92 12.86 3.40
C MET A 1 -1.19 11.38 3.18
N GLN A 2 -2.05 11.06 2.24
CA GLN A 2 -2.28 9.67 1.85
C GLN A 2 -1.39 9.33 0.64
N ILE A 3 -0.68 8.22 0.76
CA ILE A 3 0.21 7.72 -0.28
C ILE A 3 -0.34 6.35 -0.72
N GLY A 4 -0.58 6.19 -2.00
CA GLY A 4 -1.14 4.97 -2.55
C GLY A 4 -0.07 4.02 -3.05
N TYR A 5 -0.38 2.73 -3.00
CA TYR A 5 0.44 1.68 -3.61
C TYR A 5 -0.46 0.77 -4.42
N ALA A 6 -0.16 0.62 -5.70
CA ALA A 6 -0.90 -0.21 -6.63
C ALA A 6 0.02 -1.24 -7.25
N ARG A 7 -0.41 -2.50 -7.30
CA ARG A 7 0.42 -3.60 -7.82
C ARG A 7 -0.38 -4.52 -8.71
N ILE A 8 0.24 -4.94 -9.81
CA ILE A 8 -0.23 -6.08 -10.62
C ILE A 8 0.89 -7.11 -10.70
N SER A 9 0.51 -8.35 -10.94
CA SER A 9 1.48 -9.43 -11.13
C SER A 9 2.12 -9.33 -12.50
N ARG A 10 3.40 -9.69 -12.58
CA ARG A 10 4.11 -9.72 -13.85
C ARG A 10 3.43 -10.73 -14.78
N GLY A 11 3.17 -10.31 -16.02
CA GLY A 11 2.45 -11.15 -16.98
C GLY A 11 0.95 -11.14 -16.83
N ASP A 12 0.44 -10.43 -15.84
CA ASP A 12 -0.99 -10.25 -15.68
C ASP A 12 -1.48 -9.25 -16.73
N HIS A 13 -2.62 -9.55 -17.34
CA HIS A 13 -3.22 -8.65 -18.32
C HIS A 13 -4.08 -7.57 -17.69
N GLN A 14 -4.13 -7.52 -16.37
CA GLN A 14 -4.91 -6.53 -15.65
C GLN A 14 -4.23 -5.17 -15.73
N ASP A 15 -5.05 -4.15 -15.94
CA ASP A 15 -4.61 -2.77 -15.98
C ASP A 15 -4.57 -2.21 -14.56
N LEU A 16 -3.56 -1.39 -14.24
CA LEU A 16 -3.49 -0.67 -12.99
C LEU A 16 -4.53 0.45 -12.87
N THR A 17 -5.11 0.88 -13.99
CA THR A 17 -6.02 2.03 -14.01
C THR A 17 -7.15 1.95 -12.98
N PRO A 18 -7.86 0.81 -12.81
CA PRO A 18 -8.92 0.73 -11.80
C PRO A 18 -8.39 0.92 -10.37
N GLN A 19 -7.22 0.37 -10.06
CA GLN A 19 -6.61 0.55 -8.73
C GLN A 19 -6.25 2.01 -8.50
N ILE A 20 -5.64 2.65 -9.49
CA ILE A 20 -5.24 4.06 -9.41
C ILE A 20 -6.45 4.95 -9.21
N GLY A 21 -7.53 4.72 -9.96
CA GLY A 21 -8.77 5.47 -9.81
C GLY A 21 -9.36 5.35 -8.42
N THR A 22 -9.37 4.13 -7.87
CA THR A 22 -9.86 3.88 -6.51
C THR A 22 -9.00 4.60 -5.47
N LEU A 23 -7.69 4.57 -5.65
CA LEU A 23 -6.77 5.22 -4.71
C LEU A 23 -6.90 6.75 -4.77
N HIS A 24 -7.06 7.33 -5.95
CA HIS A 24 -7.32 8.76 -6.07
C HIS A 24 -8.64 9.15 -5.40
N ALA A 25 -9.68 8.35 -5.60
CA ALA A 25 -10.98 8.60 -4.96
C ALA A 25 -10.89 8.51 -3.44
N ALA A 26 -9.96 7.70 -2.92
CA ALA A 26 -9.72 7.58 -1.49
C ALA A 26 -8.91 8.74 -0.91
N GLY A 27 -8.37 9.62 -1.76
CA GLY A 27 -7.62 10.78 -1.32
C GLY A 27 -6.11 10.70 -1.48
N CYS A 28 -5.60 9.69 -2.19
CA CYS A 28 -4.16 9.56 -2.40
C CYS A 28 -3.66 10.63 -3.38
N LYS A 29 -2.66 11.39 -2.96
CA LYS A 29 -2.03 12.41 -3.80
C LYS A 29 -0.85 11.86 -4.59
N ILE A 30 -0.17 10.88 -4.04
CA ILE A 30 0.98 10.23 -4.66
C ILE A 30 0.68 8.74 -4.69
N ILE A 31 0.86 8.11 -5.85
CA ILE A 31 0.61 6.68 -6.00
C ILE A 31 1.84 6.02 -6.60
N TYR A 32 2.34 5.00 -5.89
CA TYR A 32 3.44 4.16 -6.37
C TYR A 32 2.85 2.97 -7.10
N GLU A 33 3.32 2.74 -8.32
CA GLU A 33 2.83 1.64 -9.16
C GLU A 33 3.93 0.60 -9.32
N GLU A 34 3.56 -0.67 -9.18
CA GLU A 34 4.51 -1.76 -9.23
C GLU A 34 3.99 -2.94 -10.03
N GLU A 35 4.88 -3.54 -10.82
CA GLU A 35 4.62 -4.80 -11.49
C GLU A 35 5.58 -5.82 -10.88
N ALA A 36 5.03 -6.77 -10.11
CA ALA A 36 5.81 -7.78 -9.42
C ALA A 36 4.95 -9.03 -9.19
N SER A 37 5.52 -10.19 -9.47
CA SER A 37 4.81 -11.44 -9.22
C SER A 37 4.66 -11.69 -7.70
N GLY A 38 3.63 -12.44 -7.34
CA GLY A 38 3.38 -12.76 -5.93
C GLY A 38 4.49 -13.57 -5.26
N GLY A 39 5.31 -14.30 -6.06
CA GLY A 39 6.45 -15.04 -5.55
C GLY A 39 7.73 -14.23 -5.45
N ASP A 40 7.73 -13.03 -5.98
CA ASP A 40 8.91 -12.16 -5.99
C ASP A 40 8.91 -11.28 -4.73
N GLY A 41 9.91 -11.46 -3.88
CA GLY A 41 10.06 -10.64 -2.68
C GLY A 41 10.62 -9.24 -2.95
N ASN A 42 11.07 -9.00 -4.18
CA ASN A 42 11.68 -7.72 -4.54
C ASN A 42 10.59 -6.76 -5.02
N ARG A 43 10.26 -5.78 -4.18
CA ARG A 43 9.25 -4.77 -4.48
C ARG A 43 9.82 -3.38 -4.19
N PRO A 44 10.68 -2.86 -5.08
CA PRO A 44 11.37 -1.58 -4.83
C PRO A 44 10.42 -0.39 -4.72
N ARG A 45 9.28 -0.42 -5.41
CA ARG A 45 8.31 0.67 -5.30
C ARG A 45 7.62 0.68 -3.94
N LEU A 46 7.30 -0.49 -3.39
CA LEU A 46 6.76 -0.58 -2.03
C LEU A 46 7.79 -0.06 -1.02
N ALA A 47 9.04 -0.47 -1.16
CA ALA A 47 10.10 0.01 -0.28
C ALA A 47 10.23 1.54 -0.36
N ALA A 48 10.14 2.11 -1.57
CA ALA A 48 10.20 3.55 -1.75
C ALA A 48 9.01 4.26 -1.10
N ALA A 49 7.81 3.68 -1.23
CA ALA A 49 6.61 4.25 -0.62
C ALA A 49 6.73 4.28 0.91
N ILE A 50 7.19 3.17 1.50
CA ILE A 50 7.37 3.08 2.95
C ILE A 50 8.46 4.06 3.42
N ALA A 51 9.55 4.18 2.67
CA ALA A 51 10.65 5.10 3.01
C ALA A 51 10.21 6.57 2.98
N ARG A 52 9.17 6.87 2.19
CA ARG A 52 8.63 8.23 2.10
C ARG A 52 7.70 8.57 3.27
N LEU A 53 7.16 7.56 3.95
CA LEU A 53 6.19 7.80 5.02
C LEU A 53 6.78 8.63 6.15
N ARG A 54 6.01 9.60 6.60
CA ARG A 54 6.32 10.46 7.75
C ARG A 54 5.22 10.28 8.79
N PRO A 55 5.43 10.73 10.03
CA PRO A 55 4.36 10.71 11.02
C PRO A 55 3.08 11.36 10.48
N ASN A 56 1.95 10.70 10.70
CA ASN A 56 0.62 11.09 10.25
C ASN A 56 0.33 10.85 8.77
N ASP A 57 1.29 10.32 7.99
CA ASP A 57 0.99 9.85 6.65
C ASP A 57 0.23 8.51 6.72
N VAL A 58 -0.44 8.15 5.65
CA VAL A 58 -1.19 6.88 5.54
C VAL A 58 -0.83 6.21 4.24
N LEU A 59 -0.39 4.95 4.32
CA LEU A 59 -0.21 4.13 3.14
C LEU A 59 -1.54 3.44 2.82
N THR A 60 -2.07 3.69 1.63
CA THR A 60 -3.38 3.20 1.20
C THR A 60 -3.23 2.24 0.04
N VAL A 61 -3.91 1.11 0.13
CA VAL A 61 -3.95 0.11 -0.95
C VAL A 61 -5.39 -0.22 -1.28
N TRP A 62 -5.61 -0.77 -2.47
CA TRP A 62 -6.92 -1.22 -2.91
C TRP A 62 -7.39 -2.43 -2.12
N LYS A 63 -6.53 -3.45 -2.03
CA LYS A 63 -6.79 -4.69 -1.31
C LYS A 63 -5.54 -5.15 -0.59
N LEU A 64 -5.71 -5.92 0.48
CA LEU A 64 -4.57 -6.47 1.21
C LEU A 64 -3.69 -7.38 0.35
N ASP A 65 -4.27 -8.13 -0.58
CA ASP A 65 -3.51 -9.03 -1.44
C ASP A 65 -2.65 -8.27 -2.47
N ARG A 66 -2.89 -6.99 -2.66
CA ARG A 66 -2.04 -6.12 -3.48
C ARG A 66 -0.85 -5.55 -2.68
N LEU A 67 -0.88 -5.70 -1.36
CA LEU A 67 0.21 -5.24 -0.49
C LEU A 67 1.11 -6.40 -0.09
N ALA A 68 0.53 -7.49 0.35
CA ALA A 68 1.24 -8.61 0.95
C ALA A 68 0.76 -9.94 0.37
N ARG A 69 1.63 -10.94 0.33
CA ARG A 69 1.32 -12.28 -0.18
C ARG A 69 1.05 -13.30 0.92
N SER A 70 1.28 -12.94 2.18
CA SER A 70 1.05 -13.82 3.31
C SER A 70 0.80 -12.96 4.54
N LEU A 71 0.29 -13.60 5.59
CA LEU A 71 0.08 -12.91 6.86
C LEU A 71 1.40 -12.41 7.45
N ARG A 72 2.46 -13.22 7.36
CA ARG A 72 3.77 -12.83 7.86
C ARG A 72 4.28 -11.58 7.13
N ASP A 73 4.18 -11.56 5.81
CA ASP A 73 4.58 -10.42 4.99
C ASP A 73 3.78 -9.18 5.37
N LEU A 74 2.46 -9.33 5.55
CA LEU A 74 1.60 -8.23 5.96
C LEU A 74 2.02 -7.66 7.31
N LEU A 75 2.24 -8.51 8.30
CA LEU A 75 2.64 -8.06 9.63
C LEU A 75 3.98 -7.33 9.61
N PHE A 76 4.93 -7.82 8.81
CA PHE A 76 6.22 -7.17 8.64
C PHE A 76 6.07 -5.77 8.03
N ILE A 77 5.23 -5.63 7.01
CA ILE A 77 4.98 -4.34 6.36
C ILE A 77 4.30 -3.38 7.33
N LEU A 78 3.28 -3.85 8.05
CA LEU A 78 2.56 -3.02 9.01
C LEU A 78 3.47 -2.53 10.13
N GLU A 79 4.41 -3.37 10.58
CA GLU A 79 5.39 -2.96 11.58
C GLU A 79 6.27 -1.82 11.07
N ARG A 80 6.71 -1.91 9.83
CA ARG A 80 7.53 -0.84 9.22
C ARG A 80 6.75 0.47 9.11
N ILE A 81 5.48 0.40 8.75
CA ILE A 81 4.61 1.58 8.66
C ILE A 81 4.45 2.20 10.05
N GLU A 82 4.21 1.38 11.06
CA GLU A 82 4.09 1.85 12.44
C GLU A 82 5.37 2.53 12.93
N GLN A 83 6.52 1.97 12.60
CA GLN A 83 7.82 2.56 12.97
C GLN A 83 8.02 3.94 12.37
N ALA A 84 7.41 4.20 11.22
CA ALA A 84 7.45 5.52 10.59
C ALA A 84 6.48 6.51 11.24
N GLY A 85 5.66 6.07 12.18
CA GLY A 85 4.60 6.90 12.78
C GLY A 85 3.41 7.08 11.86
N ALA A 86 3.29 6.26 10.83
CA ALA A 86 2.24 6.35 9.82
C ALA A 86 1.13 5.34 10.06
N GLY A 87 0.02 5.49 9.35
CA GLY A 87 -1.09 4.55 9.36
C GLY A 87 -1.16 3.75 8.08
N PHE A 88 -2.03 2.76 8.06
CA PHE A 88 -2.30 1.93 6.91
C PHE A 88 -3.81 1.86 6.65
N ARG A 89 -4.20 1.84 5.38
CA ARG A 89 -5.59 1.73 4.99
C ARG A 89 -5.74 0.81 3.78
N SER A 90 -6.69 -0.14 3.87
CA SER A 90 -7.12 -0.95 2.74
C SER A 90 -8.56 -0.58 2.40
N VAL A 91 -8.80 -0.16 1.16
CA VAL A 91 -10.11 0.37 0.76
C VAL A 91 -11.17 -0.74 0.73
N THR A 92 -10.84 -1.87 0.12
CA THR A 92 -11.81 -2.95 -0.08
C THR A 92 -12.22 -3.62 1.23
N GLU A 93 -11.26 -3.88 2.12
CA GLU A 93 -11.55 -4.51 3.41
C GLU A 93 -12.00 -3.51 4.47
N ALA A 94 -12.03 -2.24 4.14
CA ALA A 94 -12.37 -1.16 5.07
C ALA A 94 -11.47 -1.17 6.32
N MET A 95 -10.24 -1.63 6.17
CA MET A 95 -9.27 -1.68 7.25
C MET A 95 -8.51 -0.36 7.33
N ASP A 96 -8.40 0.19 8.53
CA ASP A 96 -7.72 1.46 8.76
C ASP A 96 -7.03 1.42 10.11
N THR A 97 -5.69 1.51 10.10
CA THR A 97 -4.90 1.53 11.34
C THR A 97 -4.36 2.92 11.64
N THR A 98 -4.93 3.95 11.03
CA THR A 98 -4.50 5.34 11.28
C THR A 98 -4.63 5.64 12.77
N PRO A 99 -3.57 6.15 13.43
CA PRO A 99 -3.65 6.50 14.83
C PRO A 99 -4.73 7.53 15.08
N ALA A 100 -5.51 7.33 16.12
CA ALA A 100 -6.52 8.31 16.51
C ALA A 100 -5.82 9.62 16.90
N PRO A 101 -6.33 10.78 16.44
CA PRO A 101 -5.82 12.05 16.91
C PRO A 101 -6.14 12.19 18.39
N GLY A 102 -5.12 12.51 19.17
CA GLY A 102 -5.38 12.68 20.60
C GLY A 102 -4.24 12.78 21.44
#